data_28d22f1e19cb1154e9925aadb7c7f4ed
#
_entry.id   28d22f1e19cb1154e9925aadb7c7f4ed
#
_cell.length_a   1.000
_cell.length_b   1.000
_cell.length_c   1.000
_cell.angle_alpha   90.00
_cell.angle_beta   90.00
_cell.angle_gamma   90.00
#
_symmetry.space_group_name_H-M   'P 1'
#
loop_
_entity.id
_entity.type
_entity.pdbx_description
1 polymer ?
#
loop_
_entity_poly.entity_id
_entity_poly.type
_entity_poly.pdbx_seq_one_letter_code
_entity_poly.pdbx_strand_id
1 'polypeptide(L)'
;MNSSSHREIQAILPKVRTHKKRTLRTKSSVTQMEAESGAHVALMVSHRSGSDDQTFNPPGLPVTVTHGGGLVLQRPKVQLLFWGNAWNTAPLNGLASQVFTACTQLLRGRYLDEMRQYGTGGNGFVTGANLVLSEPPNGFSSDTVGDLVWDLIDGGHFPDPHDSPGPNFYFVFMPPGIAPENNKGLAAHSFADDTDFFDTARIWTGWTRFGSLDFLTLRFSHELVEFCSDPGGDGWQVEPRNDDDWNEIVDVCKSSAGRLDEIAVEAYYSASKGVCVIPNNPTPPTPPPRLPNGRYRVQCIEKENRGRFILAVGGELADGTHWRMLEDVAFPRVERGELSFFVSEGGLEDDLIIEVSFFGFKYFRTRGDSSKVDNLASSRGCGGVDRIDFV
;
A
#
# COMPACT_ATOMS: atom_id res chain seq x y z
N MET A 1 -19.62 5.12 -25.75
CA MET A 1 -19.94 6.05 -24.65
C MET A 1 -19.38 5.41 -23.40
N ASN A 2 -18.14 5.78 -23.03
CA ASN A 2 -17.47 5.25 -21.83
C ASN A 2 -17.90 6.09 -20.65
N SER A 3 -18.76 5.56 -19.79
CA SER A 3 -18.97 6.13 -18.45
C SER A 3 -17.76 5.71 -17.60
N SER A 4 -16.72 6.56 -17.55
CA SER A 4 -15.72 6.49 -16.50
C SER A 4 -16.46 6.80 -15.20
N SER A 5 -16.69 5.78 -14.38
CA SER A 5 -17.16 5.98 -13.02
C SER A 5 -16.06 6.72 -12.25
N HIS A 6 -16.16 8.05 -12.21
CA HIS A 6 -15.41 8.82 -11.24
C HIS A 6 -15.88 8.34 -9.86
N ARG A 7 -15.04 7.61 -9.13
CA ARG A 7 -15.26 7.38 -7.71
C ARG A 7 -15.12 8.75 -7.04
N GLU A 8 -16.23 9.30 -6.60
CA GLU A 8 -16.26 10.57 -5.87
C GLU A 8 -15.56 10.39 -4.52
N ILE A 9 -14.78 11.39 -4.13
CA ILE A 9 -14.19 11.45 -2.79
C ILE A 9 -15.34 11.74 -1.82
N GLN A 10 -15.59 10.82 -0.89
CA GLN A 10 -16.69 10.95 0.07
C GLN A 10 -16.25 11.70 1.33
N ALA A 11 -17.10 12.61 1.80
CA ALA A 11 -16.88 13.31 3.07
C ALA A 11 -17.33 12.43 4.25
N ILE A 12 -16.46 12.32 5.27
CA ILE A 12 -16.71 11.56 6.50
C ILE A 12 -16.38 12.40 7.74
N LEU A 13 -17.06 12.11 8.84
CA LEU A 13 -16.81 12.71 10.16
C LEU A 13 -16.46 11.60 11.15
N PRO A 14 -15.31 11.68 11.85
CA PRO A 14 -15.00 10.76 12.92
C PRO A 14 -16.05 10.91 14.04
N LYS A 15 -16.55 9.79 14.55
CA LYS A 15 -17.43 9.78 15.71
C LYS A 15 -16.56 9.61 16.94
N VAL A 16 -16.46 10.64 17.78
CA VAL A 16 -15.80 10.54 19.07
C VAL A 16 -16.56 9.53 19.93
N ARG A 17 -16.01 8.33 20.11
CA ARG A 17 -16.45 7.38 21.13
C ARG A 17 -15.64 7.61 22.40
N THR A 18 -16.27 7.42 23.56
CA THR A 18 -15.61 7.40 24.86
C THR A 18 -14.56 6.29 24.86
N HIS A 19 -13.30 6.69 24.89
CA HIS A 19 -12.13 5.85 24.68
C HIS A 19 -12.07 4.60 25.57
N LYS A 20 -11.96 3.42 24.96
CA LYS A 20 -11.15 2.35 25.53
C LYS A 20 -9.72 2.86 25.56
N LYS A 21 -9.03 2.73 26.70
CA LYS A 21 -7.61 3.05 26.82
C LYS A 21 -6.83 2.12 25.90
N ARG A 22 -6.46 2.60 24.70
CA ARG A 22 -5.57 1.91 23.77
C ARG A 22 -4.14 2.12 24.20
N THR A 23 -3.35 1.08 24.17
CA THR A 23 -1.89 1.22 24.31
C THR A 23 -1.35 1.39 22.90
N LEU A 24 -1.24 2.63 22.44
CA LEU A 24 -0.59 2.93 21.17
C LEU A 24 0.90 2.70 21.32
N ARG A 25 1.45 1.80 20.53
CA ARG A 25 2.89 1.67 20.33
C ARG A 25 3.16 2.14 18.91
N THR A 26 3.74 3.31 18.80
CA THR A 26 4.18 3.87 17.52
C THR A 26 5.70 3.73 17.41
N LYS A 27 6.15 3.28 16.26
CA LYS A 27 7.51 3.48 15.79
C LYS A 27 7.37 4.32 14.53
N SER A 28 7.90 5.53 14.55
CA SER A 28 7.83 6.46 13.44
C SER A 28 9.22 6.59 12.82
N SER A 29 9.33 6.31 11.53
CA SER A 29 10.42 6.83 10.73
C SER A 29 9.99 8.21 10.26
N VAL A 30 10.61 9.25 10.79
CA VAL A 30 10.34 10.63 10.35
C VAL A 30 11.39 11.01 9.33
N THR A 31 10.98 11.23 8.10
CA THR A 31 11.85 11.82 7.08
C THR A 31 12.21 13.26 7.50
N GLN A 32 13.31 13.41 8.22
CA GLN A 32 13.87 14.72 8.54
C GLN A 32 14.63 15.24 7.33
N MET A 33 13.96 15.95 6.46
CA MET A 33 14.68 16.91 5.62
C MET A 33 14.80 18.19 6.43
N GLU A 34 16.04 18.62 6.72
CA GLU A 34 16.27 19.94 7.26
C GLU A 34 15.54 20.96 6.40
N ALA A 35 14.70 21.76 7.02
CA ALA A 35 14.10 22.91 6.40
C ALA A 35 15.22 23.91 6.17
N GLU A 36 15.93 23.77 5.06
CA GLU A 36 16.71 24.91 4.56
C GLU A 36 15.72 26.03 4.27
N SER A 37 15.93 27.09 5.01
CA SER A 37 15.23 28.35 4.99
C SER A 37 14.68 28.70 3.62
N GLY A 38 13.34 28.74 3.46
CA GLY A 38 12.61 29.60 2.51
C GLY A 38 12.95 29.52 1.03
N ALA A 39 13.89 28.70 0.62
CA ALA A 39 14.21 28.46 -0.78
C ALA A 39 13.20 27.44 -1.31
N HIS A 40 12.39 27.84 -2.28
CA HIS A 40 11.76 26.93 -3.21
C HIS A 40 12.87 25.98 -3.68
N VAL A 41 12.84 24.73 -3.22
CA VAL A 41 13.61 23.67 -3.88
C VAL A 41 13.01 23.59 -5.27
N ALA A 42 13.64 24.28 -6.21
CA ALA A 42 13.40 24.09 -7.63
C ALA A 42 13.86 22.65 -7.90
N LEU A 43 12.93 21.72 -7.77
CA LEU A 43 13.14 20.35 -8.15
C LEU A 43 13.62 20.39 -9.59
N MET A 44 14.89 20.11 -9.84
CA MET A 44 15.39 19.87 -11.19
C MET A 44 14.84 18.53 -11.63
N VAL A 45 13.54 18.54 -11.98
CA VAL A 45 12.90 17.39 -12.58
C VAL A 45 13.46 17.25 -13.96
N SER A 46 14.35 16.28 -14.14
CA SER A 46 14.85 15.93 -15.47
C SER A 46 13.70 15.43 -16.32
N HIS A 47 13.26 16.23 -17.28
CA HIS A 47 12.36 15.78 -18.34
C HIS A 47 13.15 14.91 -19.32
N ARG A 48 13.21 13.62 -19.10
CA ARG A 48 13.60 12.65 -20.10
C ARG A 48 12.33 11.96 -20.61
N SER A 49 11.86 12.36 -21.77
CA SER A 49 10.92 11.58 -22.57
C SER A 49 11.70 10.42 -23.20
N GLY A 50 11.78 9.30 -22.52
CA GLY A 50 12.45 8.09 -23.00
C GLY A 50 11.81 6.86 -22.38
N SER A 51 11.91 5.76 -23.10
CA SER A 51 11.38 4.47 -22.70
C SER A 51 12.20 3.77 -21.59
N ASP A 52 13.34 4.33 -21.21
CA ASP A 52 14.28 3.72 -20.30
C ASP A 52 14.07 4.22 -18.86
N ASP A 53 14.44 3.39 -17.89
CA ASP A 53 14.44 3.76 -16.49
C ASP A 53 15.27 5.03 -16.26
N GLN A 54 14.78 5.94 -15.45
CA GLN A 54 15.59 7.06 -15.01
C GLN A 54 16.51 6.57 -13.90
N THR A 55 17.82 6.73 -14.09
CA THR A 55 18.83 6.26 -13.15
C THR A 55 19.65 7.42 -12.59
N PHE A 56 19.98 7.32 -11.30
CA PHE A 56 20.76 8.30 -10.57
C PHE A 56 21.82 7.55 -9.76
N ASN A 57 22.99 8.13 -9.63
CA ASN A 57 24.01 7.55 -8.74
C ASN A 57 23.63 7.83 -7.29
N PRO A 58 23.67 6.81 -6.42
CA PRO A 58 23.46 7.06 -4.99
C PRO A 58 24.60 7.96 -4.47
N PRO A 59 24.31 8.89 -3.56
CA PRO A 59 25.35 9.68 -2.93
C PRO A 59 26.22 8.79 -2.03
N GLY A 60 27.46 8.52 -2.40
CA GLY A 60 28.43 7.86 -1.53
C GLY A 60 28.87 6.45 -1.96
N LEU A 61 29.39 5.69 -1.00
CA LEU A 61 30.08 4.40 -1.15
C LEU A 61 29.15 3.23 -1.54
N PRO A 62 29.69 2.05 -1.88
CA PRO A 62 28.87 0.89 -2.22
C PRO A 62 27.84 0.61 -1.13
N VAL A 63 26.60 0.58 -1.56
CA VAL A 63 25.42 0.37 -0.73
C VAL A 63 25.19 -1.13 -0.59
N THR A 64 25.09 -1.61 0.64
CA THR A 64 24.65 -2.98 0.92
C THR A 64 23.22 -2.94 1.45
N VAL A 65 22.35 -3.75 0.87
CA VAL A 65 20.95 -3.86 1.33
C VAL A 65 20.77 -5.20 2.03
N THR A 66 20.23 -5.17 3.24
CA THR A 66 20.00 -6.34 4.08
C THR A 66 18.55 -6.40 4.52
N HIS A 67 18.02 -7.62 4.68
CA HIS A 67 16.67 -7.85 5.20
C HIS A 67 16.75 -8.27 6.67
N GLY A 68 16.14 -7.49 7.55
CA GLY A 68 16.13 -7.74 9.00
C GLY A 68 15.19 -8.86 9.46
N GLY A 69 14.39 -9.43 8.56
CA GLY A 69 13.42 -10.49 8.86
C GLY A 69 12.01 -9.97 9.12
N GLY A 70 11.81 -8.67 9.03
CA GLY A 70 10.51 -8.01 9.22
C GLY A 70 9.55 -8.18 8.07
N LEU A 71 8.42 -7.50 8.20
CA LEU A 71 7.36 -7.52 7.20
C LEU A 71 7.78 -6.80 5.92
N VAL A 72 7.45 -7.40 4.78
CA VAL A 72 7.46 -6.77 3.46
C VAL A 72 6.06 -6.88 2.87
N LEU A 73 5.52 -5.77 2.39
CA LEU A 73 4.18 -5.77 1.83
C LEU A 73 4.21 -6.12 0.35
N GLN A 74 3.64 -7.25 0.02
CA GLN A 74 3.59 -7.71 -1.37
C GLN A 74 2.69 -6.82 -2.23
N ARG A 75 1.61 -6.28 -1.63
CA ARG A 75 0.64 -5.49 -2.36
C ARG A 75 -0.03 -4.44 -1.48
N PRO A 76 0.36 -3.17 -1.62
CA PRO A 76 -0.24 -2.10 -0.85
C PRO A 76 -1.70 -1.85 -1.28
N LYS A 77 -2.60 -1.87 -0.30
CA LYS A 77 -4.01 -1.46 -0.39
C LYS A 77 -4.14 -0.13 0.34
N VAL A 78 -4.12 0.96 -0.41
CA VAL A 78 -3.99 2.30 0.16
C VAL A 78 -5.33 3.01 0.25
N GLN A 79 -5.68 3.48 1.45
CA GLN A 79 -6.78 4.41 1.66
C GLN A 79 -6.23 5.83 1.77
N LEU A 80 -6.69 6.74 0.93
CA LEU A 80 -6.27 8.14 0.97
C LEU A 80 -7.24 8.95 1.84
N LEU A 81 -6.70 9.76 2.72
CA LEU A 81 -7.45 10.63 3.62
C LEU A 81 -7.00 12.09 3.44
N PHE A 82 -7.93 12.98 3.16
CA PHE A 82 -7.69 14.41 3.10
C PHE A 82 -8.28 15.02 4.37
N TRP A 83 -7.41 15.35 5.33
CA TRP A 83 -7.84 15.78 6.66
C TRP A 83 -8.02 17.28 6.74
N GLY A 84 -9.18 17.72 7.20
CA GLY A 84 -9.56 19.13 7.37
C GLY A 84 -10.58 19.62 6.34
N ASN A 85 -11.51 20.46 6.79
CA ASN A 85 -12.59 20.98 5.96
C ASN A 85 -12.10 21.83 4.77
N ALA A 86 -10.87 22.33 4.82
CA ALA A 86 -10.28 23.08 3.72
C ALA A 86 -10.28 22.29 2.40
N TRP A 87 -10.10 20.99 2.45
CA TRP A 87 -10.12 20.10 1.28
C TRP A 87 -11.49 20.01 0.60
N ASN A 88 -12.57 20.42 1.29
CA ASN A 88 -13.93 20.40 0.75
C ASN A 88 -14.25 21.60 -0.17
N THR A 89 -13.35 22.57 -0.27
CA THR A 89 -13.57 23.81 -1.00
C THR A 89 -12.55 24.01 -2.13
N ALA A 90 -12.96 24.75 -3.18
CA ALA A 90 -12.04 25.11 -4.24
C ALA A 90 -10.94 26.07 -3.74
N PRO A 91 -9.70 25.96 -4.21
CA PRO A 91 -9.22 25.03 -5.25
C PRO A 91 -8.81 23.64 -4.71
N LEU A 92 -8.83 23.40 -3.39
CA LEU A 92 -8.23 22.22 -2.77
C LEU A 92 -8.99 20.92 -3.10
N ASN A 93 -10.29 20.96 -3.30
CA ASN A 93 -11.05 19.81 -3.76
C ASN A 93 -10.59 19.32 -5.15
N GLY A 94 -10.23 20.25 -6.05
CA GLY A 94 -9.61 19.94 -7.32
C GLY A 94 -8.22 19.30 -7.17
N LEU A 95 -7.41 19.82 -6.24
CA LEU A 95 -6.10 19.23 -5.92
C LEU A 95 -6.24 17.83 -5.33
N ALA A 96 -7.19 17.61 -4.41
CA ALA A 96 -7.46 16.28 -3.86
C ALA A 96 -7.80 15.25 -4.95
N SER A 97 -8.60 15.64 -5.94
CA SER A 97 -8.93 14.78 -7.09
C SER A 97 -7.73 14.48 -7.97
N GLN A 98 -6.83 15.44 -8.17
CA GLN A 98 -5.57 15.23 -8.90
C GLN A 98 -4.64 14.29 -8.13
N VAL A 99 -4.48 14.46 -6.83
CA VAL A 99 -3.69 13.58 -5.96
C VAL A 99 -4.25 12.15 -5.99
N PHE A 100 -5.56 11.98 -5.86
CA PHE A 100 -6.20 10.67 -5.96
C PHE A 100 -5.88 9.98 -7.29
N THR A 101 -5.99 10.71 -8.39
CA THR A 101 -5.68 10.19 -9.73
C THR A 101 -4.22 9.77 -9.82
N ALA A 102 -3.29 10.64 -9.39
CA ALA A 102 -1.87 10.38 -9.44
C ALA A 102 -1.46 9.17 -8.57
N CYS A 103 -1.92 9.10 -7.32
CA CYS A 103 -1.65 7.96 -6.43
C CYS A 103 -2.20 6.64 -7.03
N THR A 104 -3.38 6.69 -7.65
CA THR A 104 -3.97 5.53 -8.32
C THR A 104 -3.12 5.07 -9.50
N GLN A 105 -2.60 6.00 -10.30
CA GLN A 105 -1.71 5.69 -11.43
C GLN A 105 -0.38 5.11 -10.94
N LEU A 106 0.22 5.67 -9.89
CA LEU A 106 1.47 5.16 -9.32
C LEU A 106 1.34 3.73 -8.83
N LEU A 107 0.28 3.42 -8.06
CA LEU A 107 0.05 2.09 -7.50
C LEU A 107 -0.27 1.04 -8.57
N ARG A 108 -0.96 1.41 -9.64
CA ARG A 108 -1.30 0.51 -10.75
C ARG A 108 -0.24 0.46 -11.83
N GLY A 109 0.62 1.45 -11.86
CA GLY A 109 1.67 1.62 -12.85
C GLY A 109 2.93 0.83 -12.53
N ARG A 110 4.03 1.33 -13.07
CA ARG A 110 5.36 0.68 -13.00
C ARG A 110 6.19 1.13 -11.81
N TYR A 111 5.73 2.11 -11.06
CA TYR A 111 6.56 2.72 -10.03
C TYR A 111 7.14 1.69 -9.05
N LEU A 112 6.38 0.66 -8.71
CA LEU A 112 6.82 -0.40 -7.79
C LEU A 112 7.48 -1.61 -8.49
N ASP A 113 7.75 -1.57 -9.80
CA ASP A 113 8.26 -2.76 -10.52
C ASP A 113 9.63 -3.24 -9.99
N GLU A 114 10.55 -2.32 -9.70
CA GLU A 114 11.86 -2.67 -9.14
C GLU A 114 11.77 -3.13 -7.67
N MET A 115 10.67 -2.86 -7.00
CA MET A 115 10.41 -3.34 -5.64
C MET A 115 10.22 -4.86 -5.57
N ARG A 116 10.01 -5.53 -6.70
CA ARG A 116 9.90 -7.00 -6.78
C ARG A 116 11.14 -7.71 -6.23
N GLN A 117 12.32 -7.14 -6.40
CA GLN A 117 13.57 -7.67 -5.84
C GLN A 117 13.57 -7.70 -4.31
N TYR A 118 12.74 -6.88 -3.69
CA TYR A 118 12.56 -6.77 -2.25
C TYR A 118 11.34 -7.55 -1.73
N GLY A 119 10.68 -8.33 -2.58
CA GLY A 119 9.55 -9.18 -2.21
C GLY A 119 8.18 -8.54 -2.36
N THR A 120 8.10 -7.32 -2.93
CA THR A 120 6.79 -6.73 -3.27
C THR A 120 6.25 -7.31 -4.57
N GLY A 121 4.93 -7.23 -4.80
CA GLY A 121 4.32 -7.69 -6.04
C GLY A 121 4.47 -6.72 -7.23
N GLY A 122 5.12 -5.56 -7.04
CA GLY A 122 5.35 -4.55 -8.08
C GLY A 122 4.14 -3.68 -8.42
N ASN A 123 3.01 -3.86 -7.76
CA ASN A 123 1.83 -2.99 -7.90
C ASN A 123 0.92 -3.06 -6.68
N GLY A 124 0.01 -2.09 -6.58
CA GLY A 124 -0.98 -2.00 -5.51
C GLY A 124 -2.26 -1.35 -6.04
N PHE A 125 -3.11 -0.89 -5.15
CA PHE A 125 -4.29 -0.13 -5.54
C PHE A 125 -4.78 0.80 -4.44
N VAL A 126 -5.42 1.89 -4.85
CA VAL A 126 -6.14 2.78 -3.95
C VAL A 126 -7.53 2.17 -3.69
N THR A 127 -7.83 1.88 -2.43
CA THR A 127 -9.14 1.35 -2.01
C THR A 127 -10.23 2.42 -2.07
N GLY A 128 -9.85 3.67 -1.80
CA GLY A 128 -10.72 4.82 -1.84
C GLY A 128 -10.03 6.11 -1.42
N ALA A 129 -10.78 7.20 -1.45
CA ALA A 129 -10.36 8.48 -0.89
C ALA A 129 -11.52 9.12 -0.12
N ASN A 130 -11.22 9.71 1.03
CA ASN A 130 -12.21 10.38 1.87
C ASN A 130 -11.73 11.77 2.29
N LEU A 131 -12.68 12.69 2.38
CA LEU A 131 -12.52 13.98 3.06
C LEU A 131 -12.90 13.81 4.53
N VAL A 132 -11.95 14.02 5.42
CA VAL A 132 -12.19 14.01 6.86
C VAL A 132 -12.50 15.44 7.31
N LEU A 133 -13.74 15.71 7.67
CA LEU A 133 -14.24 17.06 7.93
C LEU A 133 -13.86 17.63 9.30
N SER A 134 -13.31 16.83 10.21
CA SER A 134 -12.69 17.35 11.44
C SER A 134 -11.39 18.09 11.11
N GLU A 135 -11.06 19.09 11.91
CA GLU A 135 -9.79 19.79 11.73
C GLU A 135 -8.65 19.04 12.42
N PRO A 136 -7.48 18.87 11.75
CA PRO A 136 -6.30 18.34 12.40
C PRO A 136 -5.77 19.35 13.44
N PRO A 137 -5.22 18.90 14.56
CA PRO A 137 -4.57 19.78 15.50
C PRO A 137 -3.31 20.40 14.89
N ASN A 138 -3.05 21.65 15.19
CA ASN A 138 -1.74 22.23 14.92
C ASN A 138 -0.72 21.61 15.88
N GLY A 139 0.42 21.16 15.36
CA GLY A 139 1.35 20.37 16.15
C GLY A 139 0.91 18.89 16.26
N PHE A 140 0.50 18.29 15.16
CA PHE A 140 0.18 16.86 15.12
C PHE A 140 1.43 15.96 15.15
N SER A 141 1.27 14.73 15.56
CA SER A 141 2.28 13.67 15.52
C SER A 141 1.79 12.47 14.67
N SER A 142 2.64 11.49 14.41
CA SER A 142 2.23 10.23 13.80
C SER A 142 1.20 9.50 14.66
N ASP A 143 1.28 9.62 16.00
CA ASP A 143 0.28 9.09 16.92
C ASP A 143 -1.09 9.72 16.70
N THR A 144 -1.12 11.04 16.51
CA THR A 144 -2.35 11.78 16.20
C THR A 144 -3.01 11.25 14.91
N VAL A 145 -2.19 10.90 13.92
CA VAL A 145 -2.68 10.30 12.67
C VAL A 145 -3.20 8.88 12.90
N GLY A 146 -2.51 8.09 13.72
CA GLY A 146 -2.97 6.77 14.14
C GLY A 146 -4.31 6.83 14.85
N ASP A 147 -4.46 7.76 15.81
CA ASP A 147 -5.71 7.99 16.55
C ASP A 147 -6.86 8.35 15.61
N LEU A 148 -6.63 9.25 14.65
CA LEU A 148 -7.63 9.60 13.64
C LEU A 148 -8.14 8.35 12.90
N VAL A 149 -7.23 7.51 12.42
CA VAL A 149 -7.62 6.32 11.64
C VAL A 149 -8.40 5.34 12.50
N TRP A 150 -7.99 5.14 13.76
CA TRP A 150 -8.75 4.31 14.70
C TRP A 150 -10.14 4.90 15.01
N ASP A 151 -10.26 6.21 15.19
CA ASP A 151 -11.56 6.87 15.38
C ASP A 151 -12.48 6.69 14.18
N LEU A 152 -11.93 6.67 12.96
CA LEU A 152 -12.68 6.39 11.73
C LEU A 152 -13.11 4.91 11.64
N ILE A 153 -12.27 3.98 12.07
CA ILE A 153 -12.60 2.55 12.16
C ILE A 153 -13.72 2.35 13.20
N ASP A 154 -13.58 2.89 14.40
CA ASP A 154 -14.59 2.82 15.46
C ASP A 154 -15.91 3.50 15.08
N GLY A 155 -15.81 4.55 14.27
CA GLY A 155 -16.94 5.24 13.67
C GLY A 155 -17.68 4.42 12.62
N GLY A 156 -17.13 3.27 12.21
CA GLY A 156 -17.67 2.40 11.18
C GLY A 156 -17.47 2.94 9.75
N HIS A 157 -16.47 3.81 9.54
CA HIS A 157 -16.12 4.30 8.21
C HIS A 157 -15.18 3.35 7.46
N PHE A 158 -14.40 2.57 8.21
CA PHE A 158 -13.51 1.55 7.69
C PHE A 158 -13.71 0.23 8.46
N PRO A 159 -13.35 -0.91 7.83
CA PRO A 159 -13.43 -2.20 8.51
C PRO A 159 -12.50 -2.23 9.71
N ASP A 160 -12.97 -2.86 10.78
CA ASP A 160 -12.14 -3.19 11.92
C ASP A 160 -11.13 -4.29 11.51
N PRO A 161 -9.82 -4.06 11.60
CA PRO A 161 -8.83 -5.05 11.21
C PRO A 161 -8.81 -6.29 12.13
N HIS A 162 -9.53 -6.28 13.27
CA HIS A 162 -9.80 -7.48 14.06
C HIS A 162 -10.79 -8.42 13.34
N ASP A 163 -11.74 -7.89 12.59
CA ASP A 163 -12.89 -8.61 12.08
C ASP A 163 -12.88 -8.79 10.55
N SER A 164 -12.30 -7.88 9.80
CA SER A 164 -12.45 -7.82 8.34
C SER A 164 -11.20 -7.31 7.63
N PRO A 165 -10.95 -7.77 6.37
CA PRO A 165 -9.90 -7.19 5.56
C PRO A 165 -10.24 -5.74 5.20
N GLY A 166 -9.24 -4.88 5.35
CA GLY A 166 -9.33 -3.46 5.02
C GLY A 166 -8.15 -2.98 4.19
N PRO A 167 -8.03 -1.67 4.02
CA PRO A 167 -6.78 -1.06 3.62
C PRO A 167 -5.65 -1.52 4.54
N ASN A 168 -4.47 -1.75 3.99
CA ASN A 168 -3.29 -2.04 4.80
C ASN A 168 -2.38 -0.82 4.98
N PHE A 169 -2.75 0.31 4.33
CA PHE A 169 -2.07 1.59 4.48
C PHE A 169 -3.07 2.75 4.37
N TYR A 170 -3.12 3.59 5.39
CA TYR A 170 -3.91 4.81 5.42
C TYR A 170 -2.97 6.00 5.26
N PHE A 171 -3.11 6.76 4.18
CA PHE A 171 -2.23 7.90 3.91
C PHE A 171 -2.99 9.22 4.01
N VAL A 172 -2.51 10.12 4.88
CA VAL A 172 -3.17 11.36 5.26
C VAL A 172 -2.49 12.58 4.65
N PHE A 173 -3.24 13.36 3.89
CA PHE A 173 -2.82 14.64 3.35
C PHE A 173 -3.30 15.76 4.26
N MET A 174 -2.36 16.49 4.86
CA MET A 174 -2.66 17.60 5.75
C MET A 174 -3.11 18.84 4.97
N PRO A 175 -3.99 19.68 5.54
CA PRO A 175 -4.41 20.93 4.91
C PRO A 175 -3.34 22.01 5.04
N PRO A 176 -3.49 23.17 4.33
CA PRO A 176 -2.61 24.31 4.49
C PRO A 176 -2.54 24.82 5.93
N GLY A 177 -1.35 25.22 6.35
CA GLY A 177 -1.11 25.86 7.65
C GLY A 177 -0.95 24.90 8.82
N ILE A 178 -1.10 23.60 8.61
CA ILE A 178 -0.88 22.58 9.64
C ILE A 178 0.55 22.02 9.54
N ALA A 179 1.23 21.98 10.67
CA ALA A 179 2.59 21.46 10.79
C ALA A 179 2.69 20.43 11.94
N PRO A 180 3.65 19.49 11.87
CA PRO A 180 3.91 18.57 12.98
C PRO A 180 4.47 19.30 14.21
N GLU A 181 4.38 18.68 15.39
CA GLU A 181 4.74 19.27 16.69
C GLU A 181 6.10 19.99 16.71
N ASN A 182 7.09 19.38 16.13
CA ASN A 182 8.44 19.93 16.12
C ASN A 182 8.73 20.80 14.89
N ASN A 183 7.72 21.08 14.08
CA ASN A 183 7.84 21.70 12.76
C ASN A 183 8.89 20.99 11.85
N LYS A 184 9.25 19.76 12.19
CA LYS A 184 10.20 18.91 11.50
C LYS A 184 9.45 17.83 10.71
N GLY A 185 10.07 17.34 9.66
CA GLY A 185 9.49 16.34 8.78
C GLY A 185 8.49 16.92 7.77
N LEU A 186 8.54 16.41 6.58
CA LEU A 186 7.65 16.76 5.47
C LEU A 186 6.60 15.67 5.24
N ALA A 187 6.96 14.44 5.56
CA ALA A 187 6.15 13.24 5.51
C ALA A 187 6.68 12.23 6.53
N ALA A 188 5.92 11.21 6.83
CA ALA A 188 6.37 10.03 7.58
C ALA A 188 5.39 8.87 7.39
N HIS A 189 5.86 7.65 7.58
CA HIS A 189 5.01 6.50 7.81
C HIS A 189 5.17 5.97 9.25
N SER A 190 4.19 5.21 9.70
CA SER A 190 4.13 4.69 11.07
C SER A 190 3.12 3.55 11.17
N PHE A 191 3.01 2.96 12.34
CA PHE A 191 1.93 2.04 12.65
C PHE A 191 1.30 2.38 13.99
N ALA A 192 0.05 1.97 14.17
CA ALA A 192 -0.66 2.06 15.44
C ALA A 192 -1.32 0.71 15.75
N ASP A 193 -1.10 0.23 16.96
CA ASP A 193 -1.62 -1.05 17.44
C ASP A 193 -2.85 -0.83 18.34
N ASP A 194 -3.89 -1.64 18.12
CA ASP A 194 -4.97 -1.85 19.08
C ASP A 194 -4.88 -3.25 19.64
N THR A 195 -4.79 -3.37 20.97
CA THR A 195 -4.66 -4.65 21.65
C THR A 195 -5.88 -4.87 22.54
N ASP A 196 -6.63 -5.92 22.25
CA ASP A 196 -7.67 -6.44 23.11
C ASP A 196 -7.19 -7.68 23.90
N PHE A 197 -8.11 -8.34 24.61
CA PHE A 197 -7.79 -9.52 25.42
C PHE A 197 -7.31 -10.74 24.61
N PHE A 198 -7.60 -10.79 23.31
CA PHE A 198 -7.42 -11.97 22.50
C PHE A 198 -6.42 -11.76 21.35
N ASP A 199 -6.24 -10.51 20.92
CA ASP A 199 -5.46 -10.20 19.73
C ASP A 199 -4.93 -8.76 19.71
N THR A 200 -3.94 -8.51 18.87
CA THR A 200 -3.45 -7.17 18.54
C THR A 200 -3.67 -6.92 17.07
N ALA A 201 -4.50 -5.96 16.74
CA ALA A 201 -4.65 -5.47 15.38
C ALA A 201 -3.71 -4.30 15.14
N ARG A 202 -3.15 -4.23 13.95
CA ARG A 202 -2.25 -3.15 13.53
C ARG A 202 -2.80 -2.47 12.29
N ILE A 203 -2.77 -1.16 12.30
CA ILE A 203 -2.95 -0.32 11.13
C ILE A 203 -1.62 0.34 10.78
N TRP A 204 -1.41 0.54 9.49
CA TRP A 204 -0.29 1.28 8.98
C TRP A 204 -0.76 2.65 8.51
N THR A 205 -0.04 3.67 8.88
CA THR A 205 -0.41 5.05 8.58
C THR A 205 0.77 5.79 7.95
N GLY A 206 0.46 6.73 7.07
CA GLY A 206 1.42 7.70 6.57
C GLY A 206 0.78 9.07 6.49
N TRP A 207 1.59 10.10 6.47
CA TRP A 207 1.11 11.46 6.31
C TRP A 207 2.09 12.33 5.54
N THR A 208 1.58 13.38 4.95
CA THR A 208 2.39 14.45 4.35
C THR A 208 1.81 15.82 4.68
N ARG A 209 2.69 16.81 4.82
CA ARG A 209 2.30 18.21 4.89
C ARG A 209 1.67 18.66 3.59
N PHE A 210 0.97 19.78 3.65
CA PHE A 210 0.42 20.43 2.47
C PHE A 210 1.51 20.93 1.51
N GLY A 211 1.24 20.84 0.22
CA GLY A 211 2.08 21.35 -0.85
C GLY A 211 1.41 21.31 -2.22
N SER A 212 2.18 21.56 -3.26
CA SER A 212 1.73 21.40 -4.65
C SER A 212 1.45 19.92 -4.98
N LEU A 213 0.79 19.66 -6.10
CA LEU A 213 0.59 18.28 -6.59
C LEU A 213 1.92 17.51 -6.63
N ASP A 214 2.96 18.11 -7.21
CA ASP A 214 4.28 17.48 -7.30
C ASP A 214 4.87 17.18 -5.91
N PHE A 215 4.74 18.10 -4.95
CA PHE A 215 5.17 17.86 -3.58
C PHE A 215 4.42 16.68 -2.94
N LEU A 216 3.09 16.64 -3.07
CA LEU A 216 2.25 15.62 -2.45
C LEU A 216 2.52 14.24 -3.04
N THR A 217 2.68 14.14 -4.35
CA THR A 217 2.98 12.87 -5.03
C THR A 217 4.40 12.39 -4.76
N LEU A 218 5.36 13.31 -4.65
CA LEU A 218 6.74 13.00 -4.29
C LEU A 218 6.81 12.40 -2.87
N ARG A 219 6.16 13.03 -1.90
CA ARG A 219 6.13 12.53 -0.52
C ARG A 219 5.36 11.22 -0.41
N PHE A 220 4.24 11.11 -1.10
CA PHE A 220 3.49 9.85 -1.15
C PHE A 220 4.33 8.71 -1.74
N SER A 221 5.06 8.96 -2.82
CA SER A 221 5.88 7.93 -3.46
C SER A 221 7.05 7.48 -2.56
N HIS A 222 7.65 8.39 -1.80
CA HIS A 222 8.68 8.09 -0.81
C HIS A 222 8.14 7.15 0.27
N GLU A 223 7.13 7.58 1.02
CA GLU A 223 6.53 6.80 2.10
C GLU A 223 5.92 5.47 1.62
N LEU A 224 5.45 5.42 0.37
CA LEU A 224 4.94 4.19 -0.23
C LEU A 224 6.04 3.13 -0.40
N VAL A 225 7.23 3.53 -0.82
CA VAL A 225 8.38 2.63 -0.97
C VAL A 225 8.81 2.08 0.39
N GLU A 226 8.97 2.94 1.39
CA GLU A 226 9.30 2.55 2.76
C GLU A 226 8.25 1.61 3.34
N PHE A 227 6.99 2.00 3.24
CA PHE A 227 5.89 1.15 3.66
C PHE A 227 5.89 -0.24 2.99
N CYS A 228 6.27 -0.33 1.73
CA CYS A 228 6.34 -1.61 1.04
C CYS A 228 7.54 -2.46 1.49
N SER A 229 8.69 -1.84 1.74
CA SER A 229 9.95 -2.54 2.03
C SER A 229 10.23 -2.75 3.51
N ASP A 230 9.80 -1.81 4.36
CA ASP A 230 10.12 -1.78 5.79
C ASP A 230 9.02 -1.14 6.65
N PRO A 231 7.78 -1.60 6.60
CA PRO A 231 6.68 -0.95 7.32
C PRO A 231 6.88 -0.92 8.85
N GLY A 232 7.71 -1.82 9.39
CA GLY A 232 7.96 -1.97 10.83
C GLY A 232 9.32 -1.51 11.31
N GLY A 233 10.22 -1.11 10.41
CA GLY A 233 11.59 -0.75 10.72
C GLY A 233 12.50 -1.96 10.98
N ASP A 234 12.11 -3.15 10.53
CA ASP A 234 12.86 -4.40 10.60
C ASP A 234 12.81 -5.21 9.29
N GLY A 235 12.36 -4.58 8.19
CA GLY A 235 12.33 -5.09 6.84
C GLY A 235 13.64 -4.91 6.10
N TRP A 236 13.61 -4.28 4.92
CA TRP A 236 14.79 -4.02 4.10
C TRP A 236 15.51 -2.73 4.53
N GLN A 237 16.76 -2.86 4.90
CA GLN A 237 17.60 -1.78 5.41
C GLN A 237 18.87 -1.66 4.60
N VAL A 238 19.48 -0.47 4.63
CA VAL A 238 20.68 -0.12 3.89
C VAL A 238 21.85 0.04 4.85
N GLU A 239 23.03 -0.49 4.46
CA GLU A 239 24.29 -0.32 5.17
C GLU A 239 25.28 0.49 4.30
N PRO A 240 26.13 1.37 4.84
CA PRO A 240 26.27 1.62 6.27
C PRO A 240 25.09 2.44 6.83
N ARG A 241 24.70 2.12 8.03
CA ARG A 241 23.70 2.94 8.76
C ARG A 241 24.35 4.28 9.09
N ASN A 242 23.70 5.34 8.69
CA ASN A 242 24.02 6.68 9.19
C ASN A 242 23.40 6.84 10.58
N ASP A 243 24.05 7.61 11.45
CA ASP A 243 23.56 7.86 12.82
C ASP A 243 22.20 8.59 12.87
N ASP A 244 21.65 8.99 11.71
CA ASP A 244 20.46 9.82 11.55
C ASP A 244 19.19 9.05 11.13
N ASP A 245 19.04 7.77 11.44
CA ASP A 245 17.87 6.92 11.13
C ASP A 245 17.51 6.75 9.63
N TRP A 246 18.41 7.07 8.73
CA TRP A 246 18.23 7.03 7.28
C TRP A 246 18.71 5.70 6.68
N ASN A 247 17.98 4.64 6.91
CA ASN A 247 18.44 3.31 6.53
C ASN A 247 17.51 2.59 5.54
N GLU A 248 16.58 3.31 4.94
CA GLU A 248 15.61 2.72 4.03
C GLU A 248 16.03 2.86 2.58
N ILE A 249 15.51 2.01 1.71
CA ILE A 249 15.96 1.92 0.31
C ILE A 249 15.64 3.17 -0.52
N VAL A 250 14.69 3.99 -0.11
CA VAL A 250 14.39 5.26 -0.77
C VAL A 250 15.29 6.37 -0.25
N ASP A 251 15.67 6.35 1.01
CA ASP A 251 16.54 7.35 1.63
C ASP A 251 17.92 7.44 1.02
N VAL A 252 18.46 6.30 0.57
CA VAL A 252 19.71 6.26 -0.19
C VAL A 252 19.67 7.15 -1.43
N CYS A 253 18.47 7.34 -1.98
CA CYS A 253 18.24 8.08 -3.21
C CYS A 253 17.76 9.51 -2.95
N LYS A 254 17.92 9.99 -1.72
CA LYS A 254 17.50 11.32 -1.27
C LYS A 254 17.87 12.38 -2.29
N SER A 255 16.92 13.23 -2.60
CA SER A 255 17.03 14.29 -3.60
C SER A 255 17.10 13.80 -5.07
N SER A 256 16.97 12.52 -5.34
CA SER A 256 16.83 11.99 -6.69
C SER A 256 15.35 11.87 -7.02
N ALA A 257 14.85 12.79 -7.81
CA ALA A 257 13.44 12.84 -8.20
C ALA A 257 13.28 12.99 -9.72
N GLY A 258 12.18 12.52 -10.23
CA GLY A 258 11.86 12.61 -11.64
C GLY A 258 10.37 12.56 -11.91
N ARG A 259 9.98 12.22 -13.12
CA ARG A 259 8.58 12.08 -13.51
C ARG A 259 8.31 10.71 -14.12
N LEU A 260 7.23 10.12 -13.68
CA LEU A 260 6.62 8.95 -14.29
C LEU A 260 5.24 9.36 -14.80
N ASP A 261 5.03 9.34 -16.12
CA ASP A 261 3.78 9.77 -16.76
C ASP A 261 3.25 11.12 -16.21
N GLU A 262 4.10 12.15 -16.17
CA GLU A 262 3.83 13.50 -15.64
C GLU A 262 3.65 13.58 -14.12
N ILE A 263 3.73 12.49 -13.38
CA ILE A 263 3.65 12.47 -11.91
C ILE A 263 5.05 12.58 -11.33
N ALA A 264 5.28 13.56 -10.46
CA ALA A 264 6.55 13.69 -9.75
C ALA A 264 6.69 12.56 -8.71
N VAL A 265 7.82 11.86 -8.76
CA VAL A 265 8.13 10.73 -7.86
C VAL A 265 9.58 10.76 -7.41
N GLU A 266 9.86 10.21 -6.25
CA GLU A 266 11.20 10.00 -5.75
C GLU A 266 11.77 8.67 -6.30
N ALA A 267 13.08 8.67 -6.61
CA ALA A 267 13.78 7.46 -6.97
C ALA A 267 14.04 6.62 -5.73
N TYR A 268 14.17 5.32 -5.90
CA TYR A 268 14.57 4.41 -4.84
C TYR A 268 15.69 3.48 -5.30
N TYR A 269 16.47 2.94 -4.37
CA TYR A 269 17.63 2.14 -4.69
C TYR A 269 17.21 0.79 -5.27
N SER A 270 17.87 0.40 -6.36
CA SER A 270 17.79 -0.94 -6.94
C SER A 270 19.08 -1.69 -6.63
N ALA A 271 19.03 -2.66 -5.72
CA ALA A 271 20.19 -3.47 -5.36
C ALA A 271 20.70 -4.28 -6.56
N SER A 272 19.82 -4.74 -7.43
CA SER A 272 20.15 -5.50 -8.64
C SER A 272 20.91 -4.65 -9.68
N LYS A 273 20.67 -3.33 -9.73
CA LYS A 273 21.30 -2.39 -10.65
C LYS A 273 22.42 -1.58 -10.00
N GLY A 274 22.48 -1.53 -8.67
CA GLY A 274 23.45 -0.73 -7.92
C GLY A 274 23.27 0.78 -8.04
N VAL A 275 22.07 1.25 -8.40
CA VAL A 275 21.75 2.66 -8.64
C VAL A 275 20.36 3.01 -8.13
N CYS A 276 20.09 4.30 -7.94
CA CYS A 276 18.74 4.80 -7.70
C CYS A 276 17.95 4.81 -9.00
N VAL A 277 16.68 4.38 -8.98
CA VAL A 277 15.86 4.24 -10.17
C VAL A 277 14.47 4.84 -9.99
N ILE A 278 13.93 5.36 -11.07
CA ILE A 278 12.50 5.52 -11.31
C ILE A 278 12.18 4.59 -12.48
N PRO A 279 11.48 3.48 -12.26
CA PRO A 279 11.16 2.53 -13.32
C PRO A 279 10.31 3.20 -14.42
N ASN A 280 10.81 3.26 -15.62
CA ASN A 280 10.12 3.87 -16.76
C ASN A 280 10.17 3.00 -18.03
N ASN A 281 10.75 1.81 -17.91
CA ASN A 281 10.92 0.93 -19.06
C ASN A 281 9.56 0.52 -19.65
N PRO A 282 9.26 0.87 -20.93
CA PRO A 282 8.04 0.47 -21.57
C PRO A 282 8.03 -1.00 -21.99
N THR A 283 9.08 -1.77 -21.71
CA THR A 283 8.97 -3.20 -21.90
C THR A 283 7.84 -3.63 -20.97
N PRO A 284 6.61 -3.86 -21.50
CA PRO A 284 5.61 -4.46 -20.66
C PRO A 284 6.26 -5.74 -20.16
N PRO A 285 6.26 -6.05 -18.86
CA PRO A 285 6.52 -7.40 -18.46
C PRO A 285 5.66 -8.24 -19.41
N THR A 286 6.23 -9.25 -20.03
CA THR A 286 5.45 -10.21 -20.84
C THR A 286 4.17 -10.41 -20.04
N PRO A 287 3.00 -10.00 -20.56
CA PRO A 287 1.81 -9.97 -19.73
C PRO A 287 1.73 -11.34 -19.07
N PRO A 288 1.67 -11.39 -17.72
CA PRO A 288 1.73 -12.66 -17.05
C PRO A 288 0.67 -13.56 -17.70
N PRO A 289 0.95 -14.82 -17.96
CA PRO A 289 0.09 -15.67 -18.75
C PRO A 289 -1.31 -15.62 -18.15
N ARG A 290 -2.31 -15.43 -18.98
CA ARG A 290 -3.69 -15.38 -18.53
C ARG A 290 -4.15 -16.82 -18.27
N LEU A 291 -4.56 -17.11 -17.04
CA LEU A 291 -5.19 -18.38 -16.72
C LEU A 291 -6.43 -18.56 -17.62
N PRO A 292 -6.55 -19.63 -18.42
CA PRO A 292 -7.71 -19.83 -19.28
C PRO A 292 -9.04 -19.75 -18.51
N ASN A 293 -10.14 -19.46 -19.19
CA ASN A 293 -11.45 -19.49 -18.55
C ASN A 293 -11.75 -20.92 -18.12
N GLY A 294 -12.23 -21.09 -16.88
CA GLY A 294 -12.50 -22.42 -16.36
C GLY A 294 -12.69 -22.49 -14.85
N ARG A 295 -12.78 -23.74 -14.37
CA ARG A 295 -12.89 -24.07 -12.95
C ARG A 295 -11.59 -24.68 -12.45
N TYR A 296 -11.03 -24.11 -11.38
CA TYR A 296 -9.69 -24.43 -10.90
C TYR A 296 -9.70 -24.86 -9.44
N ARG A 297 -8.97 -25.92 -9.16
CA ARG A 297 -8.77 -26.36 -7.78
C ARG A 297 -7.75 -25.50 -7.10
N VAL A 298 -8.13 -24.91 -5.98
CA VAL A 298 -7.21 -24.20 -5.07
C VAL A 298 -6.57 -25.22 -4.15
N GLN A 299 -5.26 -25.28 -4.16
CA GLN A 299 -4.45 -26.20 -3.36
C GLN A 299 -3.55 -25.48 -2.37
N CYS A 300 -3.41 -24.16 -2.55
CA CYS A 300 -2.66 -23.31 -1.66
C CYS A 300 -3.27 -21.91 -1.62
N ILE A 301 -3.08 -21.22 -0.51
CA ILE A 301 -3.46 -19.81 -0.32
C ILE A 301 -2.29 -19.03 0.25
N GLU A 302 -2.21 -17.77 -0.12
CA GLU A 302 -1.40 -16.80 0.64
C GLU A 302 -2.31 -16.00 1.53
N LYS A 303 -1.90 -15.88 2.78
CA LYS A 303 -2.60 -15.08 3.78
C LYS A 303 -1.76 -13.86 4.11
N GLU A 304 -2.41 -12.79 4.53
CA GLU A 304 -1.67 -11.72 5.20
C GLU A 304 -1.00 -12.25 6.48
N ASN A 305 -0.04 -11.52 7.00
CA ASN A 305 0.83 -11.98 8.09
C ASN A 305 0.12 -12.46 9.36
N ARG A 306 -1.14 -12.09 9.57
CA ARG A 306 -1.97 -12.57 10.69
C ARG A 306 -2.88 -13.73 10.32
N GLY A 307 -2.82 -14.20 9.09
CA GLY A 307 -3.52 -15.38 8.63
C GLY A 307 -5.03 -15.27 8.46
N ARG A 308 -5.59 -14.07 8.61
CA ARG A 308 -7.04 -13.86 8.55
C ARG A 308 -7.58 -13.71 7.14
N PHE A 309 -6.80 -13.10 6.24
CA PHE A 309 -7.26 -12.76 4.90
C PHE A 309 -6.42 -13.42 3.82
N ILE A 310 -7.07 -13.86 2.77
CA ILE A 310 -6.44 -14.49 1.62
C ILE A 310 -6.01 -13.38 0.67
N LEU A 311 -4.73 -13.30 0.37
CA LEU A 311 -4.16 -12.36 -0.59
C LEU A 311 -4.07 -12.96 -2.00
N ALA A 312 -3.87 -14.27 -2.06
CA ALA A 312 -3.79 -15.00 -3.33
C ALA A 312 -4.29 -16.44 -3.18
N VAL A 313 -4.79 -16.96 -4.26
CA VAL A 313 -5.13 -18.38 -4.42
C VAL A 313 -4.19 -19.01 -5.44
N GLY A 314 -3.91 -20.31 -5.30
CA GLY A 314 -3.03 -20.99 -6.22
C GLY A 314 -3.28 -22.50 -6.26
N GLY A 315 -2.69 -23.17 -7.25
CA GLY A 315 -2.84 -24.59 -7.44
C GLY A 315 -1.93 -25.10 -8.55
N GLU A 316 -2.28 -26.25 -9.10
CA GLU A 316 -1.55 -26.93 -10.16
C GLU A 316 -2.48 -27.20 -11.32
N LEU A 317 -2.02 -26.93 -12.54
CA LEU A 317 -2.69 -27.27 -13.78
C LEU A 317 -2.47 -28.76 -14.13
N ALA A 318 -3.23 -29.26 -15.08
CA ALA A 318 -3.14 -30.66 -15.53
C ALA A 318 -1.76 -31.03 -16.12
N ASP A 319 -0.99 -30.06 -16.58
CA ASP A 319 0.36 -30.24 -17.11
C ASP A 319 1.47 -30.15 -16.03
N GLY A 320 1.08 -30.01 -14.75
CA GLY A 320 2.00 -29.86 -13.63
C GLY A 320 2.45 -28.42 -13.39
N THR A 321 2.00 -27.46 -14.18
CA THR A 321 2.33 -26.03 -13.98
C THR A 321 1.67 -25.51 -12.70
N HIS A 322 2.46 -24.99 -11.79
CA HIS A 322 1.94 -24.33 -10.60
C HIS A 322 1.51 -22.91 -10.94
N TRP A 323 0.30 -22.54 -10.54
CA TRP A 323 -0.28 -21.24 -10.78
C TRP A 323 -0.59 -20.51 -9.46
N ARG A 324 -0.58 -19.19 -9.54
CA ARG A 324 -0.95 -18.27 -8.46
C ARG A 324 -1.72 -17.10 -9.06
N MET A 325 -2.73 -16.63 -8.37
CA MET A 325 -3.50 -15.47 -8.78
C MET A 325 -3.87 -14.64 -7.54
N LEU A 326 -3.59 -13.36 -7.62
CA LEU A 326 -3.96 -12.41 -6.57
C LEU A 326 -5.49 -12.20 -6.55
N GLU A 327 -6.05 -11.95 -5.37
CA GLU A 327 -7.50 -11.84 -5.18
C GLU A 327 -8.16 -10.78 -6.08
N ASP A 328 -7.53 -9.63 -6.26
CA ASP A 328 -8.08 -8.53 -7.05
C ASP A 328 -8.00 -8.76 -8.57
N VAL A 329 -7.09 -9.61 -9.02
CA VAL A 329 -7.07 -10.12 -10.38
C VAL A 329 -8.17 -11.17 -10.56
N ALA A 330 -8.36 -12.00 -9.53
CA ALA A 330 -9.34 -13.08 -9.55
C ALA A 330 -10.79 -12.56 -9.48
N PHE A 331 -11.07 -11.60 -8.58
CA PHE A 331 -12.44 -11.12 -8.34
C PHE A 331 -13.16 -10.65 -9.60
N PRO A 332 -12.61 -9.75 -10.44
CA PRO A 332 -13.30 -9.33 -11.66
C PRO A 332 -13.57 -10.48 -12.63
N ARG A 333 -12.70 -11.47 -12.68
CA ARG A 333 -12.85 -12.62 -13.57
C ARG A 333 -13.86 -13.62 -13.07
N VAL A 334 -13.93 -13.84 -11.75
CA VAL A 334 -14.96 -14.67 -11.12
C VAL A 334 -16.35 -14.03 -11.26
N GLU A 335 -16.45 -12.72 -11.07
CA GLU A 335 -17.71 -11.97 -11.22
C GLU A 335 -18.24 -11.99 -12.67
N ARG A 336 -17.35 -12.03 -13.66
CA ARG A 336 -17.75 -12.18 -15.07
C ARG A 336 -18.01 -13.64 -15.47
N GLY A 337 -17.85 -14.60 -14.55
CA GLY A 337 -18.01 -16.03 -14.83
C GLY A 337 -16.89 -16.62 -15.70
N GLU A 338 -15.77 -15.93 -15.84
CA GLU A 338 -14.60 -16.41 -16.57
C GLU A 338 -13.85 -17.49 -15.80
N LEU A 339 -13.80 -17.35 -14.47
CA LEU A 339 -13.16 -18.27 -13.55
C LEU A 339 -14.12 -18.70 -12.45
N SER A 340 -13.92 -19.91 -11.97
CA SER A 340 -14.46 -20.36 -10.69
C SER A 340 -13.40 -21.19 -9.96
N PHE A 341 -13.40 -21.10 -8.65
CA PHE A 341 -12.44 -21.77 -7.80
C PHE A 341 -13.15 -22.72 -6.84
N PHE A 342 -12.50 -23.81 -6.51
CA PHE A 342 -12.99 -24.75 -5.51
C PHE A 342 -11.84 -25.33 -4.69
N VAL A 343 -12.11 -25.72 -3.47
CA VAL A 343 -11.24 -26.54 -2.64
C VAL A 343 -11.77 -27.96 -2.63
N SER A 344 -10.90 -28.94 -2.46
CA SER A 344 -11.31 -30.34 -2.36
C SER A 344 -10.57 -31.03 -1.21
N GLU A 345 -11.31 -31.50 -0.26
CA GLU A 345 -10.81 -32.24 0.91
C GLU A 345 -11.65 -33.51 1.13
N GLY A 346 -10.97 -34.65 1.32
CA GLY A 346 -11.67 -35.93 1.55
C GLY A 346 -12.61 -36.39 0.43
N GLY A 347 -12.44 -35.86 -0.80
CA GLY A 347 -13.30 -36.15 -1.95
C GLY A 347 -14.57 -35.31 -2.05
N LEU A 348 -14.77 -34.37 -1.13
CA LEU A 348 -15.82 -33.35 -1.20
C LEU A 348 -15.24 -32.09 -1.81
N GLU A 349 -16.03 -31.41 -2.65
CA GLU A 349 -15.66 -30.14 -3.29
C GLU A 349 -16.55 -29.01 -2.77
N ASP A 350 -15.92 -27.92 -2.35
CA ASP A 350 -16.58 -26.68 -1.95
C ASP A 350 -16.15 -25.54 -2.85
N ASP A 351 -17.11 -24.82 -3.44
CA ASP A 351 -16.83 -23.66 -4.27
C ASP A 351 -16.36 -22.47 -3.41
N LEU A 352 -15.36 -21.77 -3.91
CA LEU A 352 -15.00 -20.45 -3.39
C LEU A 352 -15.95 -19.41 -4.00
N ILE A 353 -16.55 -18.63 -3.13
CA ILE A 353 -17.38 -17.49 -3.51
C ILE A 353 -16.71 -16.18 -3.09
N ILE A 354 -17.04 -15.11 -3.79
CA ILE A 354 -16.70 -13.76 -3.37
C ILE A 354 -17.79 -13.26 -2.45
N GLU A 355 -17.42 -12.95 -1.22
CA GLU A 355 -18.29 -12.25 -0.29
C GLU A 355 -17.85 -10.78 -0.20
N VAL A 356 -18.80 -9.90 0.05
CA VAL A 356 -18.56 -8.47 0.23
C VAL A 356 -18.83 -8.15 1.69
N SER A 357 -17.81 -7.64 2.40
CA SER A 357 -17.98 -7.19 3.77
C SER A 357 -18.99 -6.02 3.84
N PHE A 358 -19.46 -5.73 5.04
CA PHE A 358 -20.34 -4.56 5.28
C PHE A 358 -19.73 -3.25 4.75
N PHE A 359 -18.41 -3.15 4.69
CA PHE A 359 -17.65 -1.98 4.20
C PHE A 359 -17.36 -2.01 2.70
N GLY A 360 -17.87 -3.01 1.96
CA GLY A 360 -17.67 -3.12 0.51
C GLY A 360 -16.38 -3.82 0.07
N PHE A 361 -15.58 -4.37 1.01
CA PHE A 361 -14.38 -5.14 0.66
C PHE A 361 -14.74 -6.55 0.25
N LYS A 362 -14.16 -7.01 -0.86
CA LYS A 362 -14.35 -8.35 -1.38
C LYS A 362 -13.32 -9.29 -0.77
N TYR A 363 -13.73 -10.51 -0.47
CA TYR A 363 -12.83 -11.57 -0.01
C TYR A 363 -13.35 -12.94 -0.44
N PHE A 364 -12.45 -13.94 -0.51
CA PHE A 364 -12.83 -15.31 -0.80
C PHE A 364 -13.32 -16.03 0.46
N ARG A 365 -14.38 -16.82 0.28
CA ARG A 365 -14.95 -17.70 1.28
C ARG A 365 -15.43 -19.00 0.64
N THR A 366 -15.43 -20.13 1.38
CA THR A 366 -16.09 -21.36 0.95
C THR A 366 -17.61 -21.25 1.09
N ARG A 367 -18.34 -21.82 0.14
CA ARG A 367 -19.82 -21.76 0.14
C ARG A 367 -20.44 -22.57 1.28
N GLY A 368 -19.79 -23.64 1.74
CA GLY A 368 -20.33 -24.62 2.66
C GLY A 368 -20.16 -24.38 4.15
N ASP A 369 -19.67 -23.21 4.58
CA ASP A 369 -19.27 -22.94 5.97
C ASP A 369 -20.39 -22.86 7.03
N SER A 370 -21.25 -23.89 7.04
CA SER A 370 -21.98 -24.28 8.25
C SER A 370 -21.22 -25.30 9.11
N SER A 371 -20.10 -25.85 8.63
CA SER A 371 -19.25 -26.79 9.35
C SER A 371 -18.02 -26.06 9.93
N LYS A 372 -17.73 -26.32 11.19
CA LYS A 372 -16.69 -25.72 12.03
C LYS A 372 -15.23 -25.88 11.56
N VAL A 373 -14.98 -26.29 10.32
CA VAL A 373 -13.63 -26.46 9.77
C VAL A 373 -13.52 -25.54 8.57
N ASP A 374 -12.80 -24.45 8.76
CA ASP A 374 -12.41 -23.55 7.68
C ASP A 374 -11.38 -24.28 6.79
N ASN A 375 -11.87 -24.95 5.74
CA ASN A 375 -11.05 -25.71 4.81
C ASN A 375 -10.03 -24.84 4.07
N LEU A 376 -10.30 -23.53 3.97
CA LEU A 376 -9.36 -22.55 3.44
C LEU A 376 -8.28 -22.19 4.48
N ALA A 377 -8.62 -22.13 5.76
CA ALA A 377 -7.65 -21.78 6.81
C ALA A 377 -6.59 -22.86 6.99
N SER A 378 -6.91 -24.13 6.70
CA SER A 378 -5.99 -25.27 6.76
C SER A 378 -5.11 -25.44 5.51
N SER A 379 -5.40 -24.70 4.42
CA SER A 379 -4.64 -24.81 3.17
C SER A 379 -3.19 -24.36 3.34
N ARG A 380 -2.28 -25.09 2.69
CA ARG A 380 -0.85 -24.78 2.74
C ARG A 380 -0.58 -23.39 2.14
N GLY A 381 0.40 -22.70 2.70
CA GLY A 381 0.90 -21.47 2.09
C GLY A 381 1.45 -21.73 0.69
N CYS A 382 1.23 -20.77 -0.23
CA CYS A 382 1.77 -20.87 -1.57
C CYS A 382 3.31 -20.63 -1.64
N GLY A 383 4.10 -20.79 -0.59
CA GLY A 383 5.55 -20.56 -0.53
C GLY A 383 6.40 -21.56 -1.32
N GLY A 384 7.42 -21.09 -1.99
CA GLY A 384 8.68 -21.83 -2.26
C GLY A 384 8.74 -22.72 -3.48
N VAL A 385 8.15 -22.40 -4.65
CA VAL A 385 8.44 -23.10 -5.92
C VAL A 385 8.33 -22.12 -7.09
N ASP A 386 9.01 -22.40 -8.20
CA ASP A 386 8.87 -21.67 -9.47
C ASP A 386 7.40 -21.63 -9.88
N ARG A 387 6.78 -20.48 -9.73
CA ARG A 387 5.36 -20.28 -9.97
C ARG A 387 5.15 -19.22 -11.02
N ILE A 388 4.10 -19.45 -11.80
CA ILE A 388 3.65 -18.49 -12.78
C ILE A 388 2.53 -17.66 -12.13
N ASP A 389 2.75 -16.37 -11.97
CA ASP A 389 1.69 -15.44 -11.61
C ASP A 389 0.80 -15.21 -12.82
N PHE A 390 -0.48 -15.56 -12.69
CA PHE A 390 -1.48 -15.42 -13.74
C PHE A 390 -2.34 -14.15 -13.50
N VAL A 391 -2.72 -13.48 -14.58
CA VAL A 391 -3.65 -12.35 -14.60
C VAL A 391 -4.97 -12.68 -15.30
#